data_cb8bac502288c53ce0658e7a1327ca09
#
_entry.id   cb8bac502288c53ce0658e7a1327ca09
#
_cell.length_a   1.000
_cell.length_b   1.000
_cell.length_c   1.000
_cell.angle_alpha   90.00
_cell.angle_beta   90.00
_cell.angle_gamma   90.00
#
_symmetry.space_group_name_H-M   'P 1'
#
loop_
_entity.id
_entity.type
_entity.pdbx_description
1 polymer ?
#
loop_
_entity_poly.entity_id
_entity_poly.type
_entity_poly.pdbx_seq_one_letter_code
_entity_poly.pdbx_strand_id
1 'polypeptide(L)'
;MVLQFSKYQGLGNDFLMLDGREATSGDALFGLTPERIQRLCDRRFGVGADGVILALPPVASGELRMRIFNADGTEPEMCGNGIRCLARFLADSDGDQAGRSWLIETLAGLIVPELQGDGSIRVDMGTPGLEPGAVPTTLDVGPAGLPQGQIQACGQSFAAAAVGMGNPHVVIPVDDVAAIDLASLGAAFEQHPAFPAKTNVHFVQVLTPTHLLMRVWERGAGPTLACGTGACATLVACHQLGLAEPEAQLDLPGGALQVRWDQNSGHVFMTGPATAVFDLVVAPCLWGEISPSPAATIPAPTGGIDCATACVHGCVQPDACASSEARARVEALLQSSSLDDLVALATNSLAQRTQLRFQRDAGLKS
;
A
#
# COMPACT_ATOMS: atom_id res chain seq x y z
N MET A 1 -25.40 2.42 5.35
CA MET A 1 -24.46 1.32 5.73
C MET A 1 -23.28 1.95 6.43
N VAL A 2 -22.83 1.39 7.55
CA VAL A 2 -21.61 1.83 8.23
C VAL A 2 -20.48 0.93 7.73
N LEU A 3 -19.51 1.49 7.01
CA LEU A 3 -18.36 0.73 6.52
C LEU A 3 -17.22 0.79 7.50
N GLN A 4 -16.63 -0.35 7.72
CA GLN A 4 -15.56 -0.59 8.64
C GLN A 4 -14.33 -1.07 7.87
N PHE A 5 -13.21 -0.40 8.06
CA PHE A 5 -11.96 -0.76 7.41
C PHE A 5 -10.88 -1.03 8.47
N SER A 6 -9.91 -1.83 8.10
CA SER A 6 -8.65 -1.98 8.81
C SER A 6 -7.52 -1.46 7.94
N LYS A 7 -6.63 -0.64 8.49
CA LYS A 7 -5.48 -0.13 7.76
C LYS A 7 -4.27 -1.02 7.99
N TYR A 8 -3.67 -1.51 6.92
CA TYR A 8 -2.45 -2.30 6.90
C TYR A 8 -1.40 -1.65 6.01
N GLN A 9 -0.13 -1.92 6.30
CA GLN A 9 0.97 -1.49 5.45
C GLN A 9 1.99 -2.64 5.25
N GLY A 10 2.60 -2.66 4.07
CA GLY A 10 3.75 -3.51 3.75
C GLY A 10 4.87 -2.67 3.15
N LEU A 11 5.94 -2.47 3.91
CA LEU A 11 7.10 -1.66 3.51
C LEU A 11 6.75 -0.21 3.13
N GLY A 12 5.83 0.41 3.89
CA GLY A 12 5.39 1.79 3.67
C GLY A 12 4.30 1.97 2.62
N ASN A 13 3.92 0.92 1.90
CA ASN A 13 2.76 0.93 1.00
C ASN A 13 1.52 0.53 1.80
N ASP A 14 0.55 1.43 1.97
CA ASP A 14 -0.54 1.30 2.92
C ASP A 14 -1.92 1.16 2.26
N PHE A 15 -2.75 0.27 2.80
CA PHE A 15 -4.05 -0.08 2.23
C PHE A 15 -5.15 -0.07 3.29
N LEU A 16 -6.36 0.29 2.86
CA LEU A 16 -7.60 0.11 3.62
C LEU A 16 -8.21 -1.24 3.24
N MET A 17 -8.29 -2.17 4.20
CA MET A 17 -8.87 -3.50 4.04
C MET A 17 -10.35 -3.48 4.39
N LEU A 18 -11.19 -4.03 3.54
CA LEU A 18 -12.61 -4.25 3.79
C LEU A 18 -12.92 -5.75 3.72
N ASP A 19 -13.44 -6.30 4.82
CA ASP A 19 -13.94 -7.67 4.83
C ASP A 19 -15.35 -7.73 4.23
N GLY A 20 -15.44 -8.31 3.08
CA GLY A 20 -16.67 -8.54 2.35
C GLY A 20 -16.91 -10.01 2.05
N ARG A 21 -16.25 -10.94 2.75
CA ARG A 21 -16.34 -12.38 2.51
C ARG A 21 -17.77 -12.94 2.69
N GLU A 22 -18.57 -12.30 3.54
CA GLU A 22 -19.98 -12.67 3.77
C GLU A 22 -20.95 -11.87 2.88
N ALA A 23 -20.46 -10.99 1.99
CA ALA A 23 -21.32 -10.18 1.15
C ALA A 23 -22.06 -11.04 0.13
N THR A 24 -23.37 -10.80 0.01
CA THR A 24 -24.15 -11.38 -1.07
C THR A 24 -23.85 -10.67 -2.38
N SER A 25 -24.04 -11.33 -3.51
CA SER A 25 -23.62 -10.88 -4.86
C SER A 25 -24.14 -9.49 -5.30
N GLY A 26 -25.12 -8.92 -4.61
CA GLY A 26 -25.64 -7.58 -4.87
C GLY A 26 -24.86 -6.46 -4.16
N ASP A 27 -24.13 -6.78 -3.08
CA ASP A 27 -23.40 -5.80 -2.26
C ASP A 27 -21.89 -5.78 -2.60
N ALA A 28 -21.49 -6.47 -3.66
CA ALA A 28 -20.11 -6.85 -3.96
C ALA A 28 -19.09 -5.69 -4.04
N LEU A 29 -19.52 -4.45 -4.11
CA LEU A 29 -18.64 -3.29 -4.10
C LEU A 29 -18.95 -2.31 -2.95
N PHE A 30 -19.90 -2.61 -2.09
CA PHE A 30 -20.27 -1.75 -0.95
C PHE A 30 -20.49 -0.28 -1.35
N GLY A 31 -20.88 -0.04 -2.62
CA GLY A 31 -20.99 1.29 -3.20
C GLY A 31 -19.64 2.00 -3.41
N LEU A 32 -18.51 1.28 -3.44
CA LEU A 32 -17.19 1.83 -3.77
C LEU A 32 -17.13 2.19 -5.26
N THR A 33 -17.25 3.48 -5.57
CA THR A 33 -16.96 4.03 -6.90
C THR A 33 -15.53 4.56 -6.94
N PRO A 34 -14.93 4.78 -8.14
CA PRO A 34 -13.60 5.39 -8.24
C PRO A 34 -13.47 6.70 -7.46
N GLU A 35 -14.50 7.56 -7.49
CA GLU A 35 -14.50 8.84 -6.78
C GLU A 35 -14.53 8.67 -5.26
N ARG A 36 -15.23 7.64 -4.76
CA ARG A 36 -15.25 7.31 -3.34
C ARG A 36 -13.93 6.73 -2.87
N ILE A 37 -13.29 5.92 -3.71
CA ILE A 37 -11.94 5.39 -3.44
C ILE A 37 -10.94 6.53 -3.37
N GLN A 38 -10.93 7.44 -4.36
CA GLN A 38 -10.07 8.63 -4.36
C GLN A 38 -10.25 9.44 -3.08
N ARG A 39 -11.50 9.64 -2.66
CA ARG A 39 -11.79 10.36 -1.42
C ARG A 39 -11.32 9.63 -0.16
N LEU A 40 -11.54 8.32 -0.06
CA LEU A 40 -11.04 7.52 1.06
C LEU A 40 -9.51 7.59 1.15
N CYS A 41 -8.84 7.51 -0.01
CA CYS A 41 -7.39 7.49 -0.10
C CYS A 41 -6.75 8.88 0.03
N ASP A 42 -7.51 9.96 -0.03
CA ASP A 42 -6.97 11.31 0.16
C ASP A 42 -6.39 11.45 1.59
N ARG A 43 -5.07 11.79 1.68
CA ARG A 43 -4.35 11.87 2.95
C ARG A 43 -4.65 13.13 3.77
N ARG A 44 -5.44 14.08 3.23
CA ARG A 44 -5.80 15.33 3.90
C ARG A 44 -7.30 15.42 4.18
N PHE A 45 -8.13 14.97 3.23
CA PHE A 45 -9.58 15.10 3.30
C PHE A 45 -10.29 13.76 3.50
N GLY A 46 -9.56 12.65 3.40
CA GLY A 46 -10.05 11.30 3.61
C GLY A 46 -9.39 10.60 4.80
N VAL A 47 -9.28 9.29 4.69
CA VAL A 47 -8.53 8.43 5.64
C VAL A 47 -7.03 8.45 5.30
N GLY A 48 -6.72 8.50 4.02
CA GLY A 48 -5.36 8.45 3.49
C GLY A 48 -4.84 7.01 3.35
N ALA A 49 -4.59 6.59 2.12
CA ALA A 49 -3.97 5.32 1.80
C ALA A 49 -3.45 5.33 0.35
N ASP A 50 -2.63 4.35 -0.02
CA ASP A 50 -2.21 4.11 -1.40
C ASP A 50 -3.27 3.33 -2.18
N GLY A 51 -4.23 2.70 -1.48
CA GLY A 51 -5.32 1.99 -2.11
C GLY A 51 -6.30 1.35 -1.14
N VAL A 52 -7.31 0.69 -1.70
CA VAL A 52 -8.35 -0.06 -0.99
C VAL A 52 -8.32 -1.50 -1.47
N ILE A 53 -8.36 -2.46 -0.54
CA ILE A 53 -8.41 -3.90 -0.84
C ILE A 53 -9.67 -4.50 -0.25
N LEU A 54 -10.38 -5.29 -1.05
CA LEU A 54 -11.56 -6.03 -0.66
C LEU A 54 -11.25 -7.52 -0.57
N ALA A 55 -11.57 -8.14 0.56
CA ALA A 55 -11.71 -9.59 0.68
C ALA A 55 -13.16 -9.95 0.32
N LEU A 56 -13.38 -10.72 -0.74
CA LEU A 56 -14.71 -11.04 -1.27
C LEU A 56 -14.91 -12.55 -1.37
N PRO A 57 -16.16 -13.04 -1.49
CA PRO A 57 -16.42 -14.43 -1.83
C PRO A 57 -15.74 -14.81 -3.14
N PRO A 58 -15.28 -16.07 -3.29
CA PRO A 58 -14.70 -16.55 -4.52
C PRO A 58 -15.74 -16.59 -5.66
N VAL A 59 -15.27 -16.50 -6.90
CA VAL A 59 -16.13 -16.68 -8.09
C VAL A 59 -15.75 -17.90 -8.93
N ALA A 60 -14.61 -18.54 -8.63
CA ALA A 60 -14.12 -19.73 -9.27
C ALA A 60 -13.63 -20.75 -8.23
N SER A 61 -12.35 -21.13 -8.29
CA SER A 61 -11.75 -22.21 -7.48
C SER A 61 -10.98 -21.72 -6.24
N GLY A 62 -10.91 -20.42 -6.00
CA GLY A 62 -10.24 -19.86 -4.82
C GLY A 62 -11.03 -20.05 -3.52
N GLU A 63 -10.40 -19.77 -2.38
CA GLU A 63 -11.08 -19.68 -1.09
C GLU A 63 -11.76 -18.32 -0.92
N LEU A 64 -11.16 -17.29 -1.49
CA LEU A 64 -11.67 -15.93 -1.53
C LEU A 64 -11.14 -15.21 -2.75
N ARG A 65 -11.70 -14.03 -3.01
CA ARG A 65 -11.27 -13.15 -4.10
C ARG A 65 -10.78 -11.82 -3.53
N MET A 66 -9.61 -11.38 -4.00
CA MET A 66 -9.10 -10.05 -3.78
C MET A 66 -9.52 -9.12 -4.91
N ARG A 67 -10.04 -7.94 -4.57
CA ARG A 67 -10.04 -6.79 -5.48
C ARG A 67 -9.23 -5.68 -4.85
N ILE A 68 -8.42 -5.03 -5.67
CA ILE A 68 -7.57 -3.92 -5.23
C ILE A 68 -7.82 -2.70 -6.10
N PHE A 69 -7.86 -1.55 -5.47
CA PHE A 69 -8.02 -0.26 -6.15
C PHE A 69 -6.90 0.67 -5.69
N ASN A 70 -6.23 1.29 -6.64
CA ASN A 70 -5.27 2.35 -6.37
C ASN A 70 -5.95 3.61 -5.82
N ALA A 71 -5.19 4.53 -5.25
CA ALA A 71 -5.69 5.80 -4.73
C ALA A 71 -6.41 6.67 -5.79
N ASP A 72 -6.11 6.49 -7.07
CA ASP A 72 -6.78 7.16 -8.19
C ASP A 72 -8.09 6.47 -8.64
N GLY A 73 -8.48 5.37 -7.99
CA GLY A 73 -9.67 4.59 -8.29
C GLY A 73 -9.49 3.57 -9.42
N THR A 74 -8.31 3.45 -10.02
CA THR A 74 -8.00 2.39 -10.99
C THR A 74 -7.83 1.03 -10.31
N GLU A 75 -8.10 -0.05 -11.03
CA GLU A 75 -7.99 -1.42 -10.52
C GLU A 75 -6.81 -2.13 -11.19
N PRO A 76 -5.66 -2.32 -10.51
CA PRO A 76 -4.55 -3.11 -11.02
C PRO A 76 -4.84 -4.60 -10.92
N GLU A 77 -4.15 -5.41 -11.71
CA GLU A 77 -4.33 -6.86 -11.72
C GLU A 77 -3.92 -7.51 -10.39
N MET A 78 -2.83 -7.04 -9.77
CA MET A 78 -2.28 -7.52 -8.50
C MET A 78 -1.28 -6.50 -7.94
N CYS A 79 -1.04 -6.57 -6.62
CA CYS A 79 0.01 -5.83 -5.93
C CYS A 79 0.70 -6.74 -4.90
N GLY A 80 2.00 -6.96 -5.04
CA GLY A 80 2.78 -7.82 -4.13
C GLY A 80 2.75 -7.35 -2.67
N ASN A 81 2.74 -6.04 -2.41
CA ASN A 81 2.59 -5.49 -1.06
C ASN A 81 1.14 -5.68 -0.56
N GLY A 82 0.16 -5.44 -1.44
CA GLY A 82 -1.26 -5.57 -1.13
C GLY A 82 -1.67 -6.99 -0.77
N ILE A 83 -1.18 -8.00 -1.50
CA ILE A 83 -1.51 -9.40 -1.18
C ILE A 83 -0.93 -9.85 0.16
N ARG A 84 0.27 -9.36 0.57
CA ARG A 84 0.81 -9.62 1.90
C ARG A 84 -0.04 -8.97 3.00
N CYS A 85 -0.46 -7.72 2.77
CA CYS A 85 -1.35 -7.02 3.69
C CYS A 85 -2.70 -7.73 3.83
N LEU A 86 -3.28 -8.23 2.73
CA LEU A 86 -4.51 -9.00 2.76
C LEU A 86 -4.35 -10.30 3.55
N ALA A 87 -3.30 -11.08 3.29
CA ALA A 87 -3.04 -12.33 4.02
C ALA A 87 -2.85 -12.08 5.53
N ARG A 88 -2.14 -11.01 5.90
CA ARG A 88 -1.98 -10.63 7.31
C ARG A 88 -3.32 -10.21 7.92
N PHE A 89 -4.13 -9.42 7.21
CA PHE A 89 -5.47 -9.03 7.64
C PHE A 89 -6.37 -10.25 7.88
N LEU A 90 -6.34 -11.25 6.99
CA LEU A 90 -7.09 -12.50 7.16
C LEU A 90 -6.61 -13.27 8.39
N ALA A 91 -5.30 -13.42 8.55
CA ALA A 91 -4.72 -14.11 9.71
C ALA A 91 -5.13 -13.44 11.03
N ASP A 92 -5.07 -12.11 11.11
CA ASP A 92 -5.47 -11.36 12.30
C ASP A 92 -7.00 -11.43 12.56
N SER A 93 -7.80 -11.49 11.49
CA SER A 93 -9.27 -11.57 11.60
C SER A 93 -9.76 -12.95 12.04
N ASP A 94 -9.12 -14.01 11.52
CA ASP A 94 -9.56 -15.40 11.72
C ASP A 94 -8.77 -16.09 12.84
N GLY A 95 -7.71 -15.47 13.37
CA GLY A 95 -6.84 -16.04 14.40
C GLY A 95 -5.94 -17.17 13.89
N ASP A 96 -5.59 -17.13 12.62
CA ASP A 96 -4.80 -18.17 11.96
C ASP A 96 -3.37 -18.28 12.50
N GLN A 97 -2.80 -19.49 12.41
CA GLN A 97 -1.47 -19.80 12.86
C GLN A 97 -0.49 -19.94 11.69
N ALA A 98 0.80 -19.88 12.00
CA ALA A 98 1.89 -20.11 11.04
C ALA A 98 1.68 -21.40 10.22
N GLY A 99 2.00 -21.34 8.93
CA GLY A 99 1.76 -22.42 7.96
C GLY A 99 0.39 -22.34 7.25
N ARG A 100 -0.51 -21.43 7.67
CA ARG A 100 -1.76 -21.16 6.93
C ARG A 100 -1.42 -20.50 5.59
N SER A 101 -1.98 -21.04 4.52
CA SER A 101 -1.97 -20.46 3.18
C SER A 101 -3.41 -20.27 2.68
N TRP A 102 -3.60 -19.29 1.80
CA TRP A 102 -4.91 -18.97 1.23
C TRP A 102 -4.83 -19.05 -0.30
N LEU A 103 -5.79 -19.69 -0.92
CA LEU A 103 -5.93 -19.68 -2.38
C LEU A 103 -6.78 -18.49 -2.79
N ILE A 104 -6.13 -17.40 -3.20
CA ILE A 104 -6.77 -16.11 -3.47
C ILE A 104 -6.90 -15.86 -4.97
N GLU A 105 -8.14 -15.61 -5.43
CA GLU A 105 -8.43 -15.17 -6.78
C GLU A 105 -8.08 -13.69 -6.94
N THR A 106 -7.29 -13.35 -7.97
CA THR A 106 -6.96 -11.97 -8.37
C THR A 106 -7.18 -11.80 -9.88
N LEU A 107 -7.11 -10.58 -10.39
CA LEU A 107 -7.15 -10.35 -11.85
C LEU A 107 -5.90 -10.91 -12.56
N ALA A 108 -4.79 -11.11 -11.84
CA ALA A 108 -3.59 -11.77 -12.36
C ALA A 108 -3.64 -13.31 -12.25
N GLY A 109 -4.76 -13.89 -11.76
CA GLY A 109 -4.90 -15.31 -11.51
C GLY A 109 -4.90 -15.68 -10.03
N LEU A 110 -4.65 -16.95 -9.76
CA LEU A 110 -4.58 -17.48 -8.39
C LEU A 110 -3.23 -17.16 -7.75
N ILE A 111 -3.27 -16.60 -6.57
CA ILE A 111 -2.08 -16.29 -5.75
C ILE A 111 -2.21 -17.03 -4.42
N VAL A 112 -1.10 -17.57 -3.93
CA VAL A 112 -1.06 -18.36 -2.70
C VAL A 112 -0.08 -17.72 -1.70
N PRO A 113 -0.53 -16.73 -0.90
CA PRO A 113 0.25 -16.24 0.24
C PRO A 113 0.21 -17.25 1.40
N GLU A 114 1.30 -17.31 2.17
CA GLU A 114 1.45 -18.20 3.33
C GLU A 114 2.02 -17.43 4.52
N LEU A 115 1.37 -17.58 5.69
CA LEU A 115 1.83 -17.02 6.97
C LEU A 115 3.02 -17.81 7.51
N GLN A 116 4.14 -17.12 7.72
CA GLN A 116 5.36 -17.72 8.26
C GLN A 116 5.39 -17.68 9.80
N GLY A 117 6.33 -18.43 10.40
CA GLY A 117 6.47 -18.54 11.85
C GLY A 117 6.84 -17.24 12.57
N ASP A 118 7.47 -16.30 11.88
CA ASP A 118 7.82 -14.98 12.38
C ASP A 118 6.73 -13.93 12.12
N GLY A 119 5.60 -14.33 11.51
CA GLY A 119 4.49 -13.46 11.15
C GLY A 119 4.65 -12.74 9.82
N SER A 120 5.76 -12.95 9.10
CA SER A 120 5.91 -12.48 7.72
C SER A 120 5.02 -13.30 6.77
N ILE A 121 4.82 -12.78 5.56
CA ILE A 121 4.01 -13.44 4.53
C ILE A 121 4.91 -13.80 3.35
N ARG A 122 4.93 -15.10 3.01
CA ARG A 122 5.57 -15.62 1.79
C ARG A 122 4.55 -15.66 0.66
N VAL A 123 4.96 -15.21 -0.52
CA VAL A 123 4.12 -15.19 -1.73
C VAL A 123 4.89 -15.86 -2.86
N ASP A 124 4.23 -16.78 -3.57
CA ASP A 124 4.70 -17.28 -4.85
C ASP A 124 4.40 -16.23 -5.94
N MET A 125 5.46 -15.68 -6.51
CA MET A 125 5.39 -14.61 -7.52
C MET A 125 5.42 -15.16 -8.95
N GLY A 126 5.42 -16.50 -9.11
CA GLY A 126 5.50 -17.18 -10.40
C GLY A 126 6.90 -17.22 -11.00
N THR A 127 6.96 -17.55 -12.28
CA THR A 127 8.22 -17.68 -13.02
C THR A 127 8.63 -16.36 -13.67
N PRO A 128 9.94 -15.99 -13.65
CA PRO A 128 10.42 -14.79 -14.31
C PRO A 128 10.42 -14.97 -15.85
N GLY A 129 10.09 -13.90 -16.57
CA GLY A 129 10.26 -13.82 -18.01
C GLY A 129 11.68 -13.35 -18.35
N LEU A 130 12.45 -14.19 -19.03
CA LEU A 130 13.85 -13.90 -19.40
C LEU A 130 14.05 -13.65 -20.91
N GLU A 131 12.96 -13.64 -21.66
CA GLU A 131 12.97 -13.39 -23.10
C GLU A 131 12.53 -11.95 -23.40
N PRO A 132 13.05 -11.31 -24.46
CA PRO A 132 12.69 -9.93 -24.82
C PRO A 132 11.17 -9.70 -24.96
N GLY A 133 10.43 -10.69 -25.46
CA GLY A 133 8.98 -10.64 -25.60
C GLY A 133 8.22 -10.61 -24.28
N ALA A 134 8.77 -11.25 -23.24
CA ALA A 134 8.19 -11.27 -21.90
C ALA A 134 8.46 -9.97 -21.11
N VAL A 135 9.43 -9.17 -21.55
CA VAL A 135 9.85 -7.91 -20.88
C VAL A 135 9.51 -6.67 -21.72
N PRO A 136 8.80 -6.73 -22.83
CA PRO A 136 8.76 -5.79 -23.97
C PRO A 136 10.00 -4.89 -24.09
N THR A 137 11.14 -5.47 -24.46
CA THR A 137 12.41 -4.75 -24.63
C THR A 137 13.04 -5.01 -25.98
N THR A 138 13.85 -4.07 -26.48
CA THR A 138 14.69 -4.22 -27.68
C THR A 138 16.11 -4.70 -27.35
N LEU A 139 16.42 -4.96 -26.10
CA LEU A 139 17.70 -5.55 -25.70
C LEU A 139 17.76 -7.00 -26.15
N ASP A 140 18.90 -7.41 -26.70
CA ASP A 140 19.17 -8.79 -27.06
C ASP A 140 19.45 -9.64 -25.82
N VAL A 141 19.16 -10.94 -25.91
CA VAL A 141 19.58 -11.91 -24.88
C VAL A 141 21.11 -12.02 -24.93
N GLY A 142 21.74 -11.66 -23.84
CA GLY A 142 23.17 -11.70 -23.70
C GLY A 142 23.71 -12.97 -23.05
N PRO A 143 25.02 -13.01 -22.71
CA PRO A 143 25.67 -14.21 -22.16
C PRO A 143 25.05 -14.75 -20.86
N ALA A 144 24.40 -13.86 -20.07
CA ALA A 144 23.74 -14.25 -18.83
C ALA A 144 22.33 -14.88 -19.04
N GLY A 145 21.89 -15.07 -20.29
CA GLY A 145 20.63 -15.75 -20.59
C GLY A 145 19.37 -14.90 -20.35
N LEU A 146 19.51 -13.55 -20.34
CA LEU A 146 18.40 -12.60 -20.25
C LEU A 146 18.72 -11.36 -21.11
N PRO A 147 17.72 -10.53 -21.45
CA PRO A 147 17.94 -9.29 -22.19
C PRO A 147 18.88 -8.36 -21.40
N GLN A 148 19.99 -7.96 -22.00
CA GLN A 148 21.00 -7.13 -21.35
C GLN A 148 21.79 -6.28 -22.34
N GLY A 149 22.38 -5.18 -21.88
CA GLY A 149 23.18 -4.31 -22.74
C GLY A 149 23.62 -3.04 -22.04
N GLN A 150 24.35 -2.21 -22.79
CA GLN A 150 24.72 -0.87 -22.35
C GLN A 150 23.62 0.12 -22.73
N ILE A 151 23.11 0.86 -21.77
CA ILE A 151 22.08 1.88 -21.96
C ILE A 151 22.67 3.24 -21.63
N GLN A 152 22.44 4.21 -22.52
CA GLN A 152 22.86 5.60 -22.34
C GLN A 152 21.72 6.40 -21.70
N ALA A 153 21.92 6.93 -20.51
CA ALA A 153 20.96 7.77 -19.84
C ALA A 153 21.66 8.96 -19.16
N CYS A 154 21.12 10.17 -19.33
CA CYS A 154 21.66 11.40 -18.74
C CYS A 154 23.16 11.60 -19.02
N GLY A 155 23.64 11.22 -20.23
CA GLY A 155 25.04 11.35 -20.64
C GLY A 155 26.02 10.33 -20.05
N GLN A 156 25.51 9.30 -19.36
CA GLN A 156 26.28 8.22 -18.76
C GLN A 156 25.88 6.87 -19.37
N SER A 157 26.80 5.90 -19.33
CA SER A 157 26.57 4.54 -19.82
C SER A 157 26.40 3.58 -18.63
N PHE A 158 25.36 2.78 -18.67
CA PHE A 158 25.03 1.82 -17.60
C PHE A 158 24.87 0.42 -18.19
N ALA A 159 25.48 -0.57 -17.53
CA ALA A 159 25.14 -1.96 -17.78
C ALA A 159 23.74 -2.23 -17.18
N ALA A 160 22.84 -2.77 -18.00
CA ALA A 160 21.48 -3.03 -17.60
C ALA A 160 21.03 -4.42 -18.03
N ALA A 161 20.18 -5.05 -17.23
CA ALA A 161 19.53 -6.31 -17.52
C ALA A 161 18.01 -6.17 -17.34
N ALA A 162 17.21 -6.91 -18.13
CA ALA A 162 15.76 -6.81 -18.07
C ALA A 162 15.13 -8.15 -17.72
N VAL A 163 14.12 -8.12 -16.83
CA VAL A 163 13.38 -9.29 -16.33
C VAL A 163 11.89 -8.95 -16.26
N GLY A 164 11.04 -9.87 -16.70
CA GLY A 164 9.60 -9.79 -16.55
C GLY A 164 9.14 -10.51 -15.27
N MET A 165 8.27 -9.86 -14.48
CA MET A 165 7.56 -10.46 -13.36
C MET A 165 6.05 -10.19 -13.49
N GLY A 166 5.48 -10.50 -14.67
CA GLY A 166 4.15 -10.07 -15.08
C GLY A 166 4.10 -8.64 -15.61
N ASN A 167 5.11 -7.83 -15.27
CA ASN A 167 5.35 -6.47 -15.76
C ASN A 167 6.85 -6.28 -16.05
N PRO A 168 7.24 -5.25 -16.83
CA PRO A 168 8.63 -5.05 -17.23
C PRO A 168 9.47 -4.41 -16.13
N HIS A 169 10.69 -4.92 -15.93
CA HIS A 169 11.68 -4.40 -15.01
C HIS A 169 13.06 -4.29 -15.69
N VAL A 170 13.76 -3.18 -15.48
CA VAL A 170 15.18 -3.02 -15.78
C VAL A 170 15.97 -2.91 -14.47
N VAL A 171 17.04 -3.68 -14.38
CA VAL A 171 17.94 -3.77 -13.23
C VAL A 171 19.29 -3.22 -13.62
N ILE A 172 19.81 -2.27 -12.87
CA ILE A 172 21.05 -1.55 -13.10
C ILE A 172 21.96 -1.74 -11.88
N PRO A 173 22.95 -2.64 -11.93
CA PRO A 173 23.96 -2.74 -10.89
C PRO A 173 24.81 -1.48 -10.82
N VAL A 174 25.03 -0.97 -9.60
CA VAL A 174 25.83 0.23 -9.32
C VAL A 174 26.69 0.03 -8.08
N ASP A 175 27.80 0.78 -7.97
CA ASP A 175 28.70 0.67 -6.82
C ASP A 175 28.12 1.31 -5.56
N ASP A 176 27.37 2.39 -5.69
CA ASP A 176 26.72 3.12 -4.59
C ASP A 176 25.32 3.56 -5.02
N VAL A 177 24.32 2.88 -4.49
CA VAL A 177 22.91 3.18 -4.79
C VAL A 177 22.46 4.52 -4.18
N ALA A 178 23.11 4.99 -3.12
CA ALA A 178 22.77 6.27 -2.48
C ALA A 178 23.22 7.47 -3.31
N ALA A 179 24.31 7.32 -4.10
CA ALA A 179 24.83 8.36 -4.97
C ALA A 179 23.99 8.58 -6.25
N ILE A 180 23.02 7.71 -6.55
CA ILE A 180 22.21 7.78 -7.76
C ILE A 180 21.17 8.92 -7.67
N ASP A 181 21.18 9.82 -8.66
CA ASP A 181 20.08 10.76 -8.91
C ASP A 181 18.88 9.99 -9.48
N LEU A 182 18.10 9.41 -8.56
CA LEU A 182 16.96 8.57 -8.91
C LEU A 182 15.89 9.32 -9.72
N ALA A 183 15.71 10.62 -9.47
CA ALA A 183 14.68 11.40 -10.16
C ALA A 183 15.00 11.56 -11.65
N SER A 184 16.23 11.94 -11.96
CA SER A 184 16.68 12.14 -13.35
C SER A 184 16.85 10.81 -14.08
N LEU A 185 17.58 9.87 -13.48
CA LEU A 185 17.91 8.60 -14.12
C LEU A 185 16.69 7.67 -14.22
N GLY A 186 15.86 7.60 -13.16
CA GLY A 186 14.64 6.78 -13.16
C GLY A 186 13.69 7.19 -14.27
N ALA A 187 13.42 8.49 -14.40
CA ALA A 187 12.57 9.02 -15.47
C ALA A 187 13.16 8.77 -16.88
N ALA A 188 14.49 8.89 -17.04
CA ALA A 188 15.16 8.64 -18.32
C ALA A 188 15.10 7.16 -18.72
N PHE A 189 15.31 6.24 -17.77
CA PHE A 189 15.21 4.79 -18.02
C PHE A 189 13.76 4.33 -18.25
N GLU A 190 12.77 4.84 -17.48
CA GLU A 190 11.37 4.50 -17.66
C GLU A 190 10.92 4.69 -19.11
N GLN A 191 11.36 5.78 -19.74
CA GLN A 191 10.96 6.19 -21.07
C GLN A 191 12.01 5.86 -22.16
N HIS A 192 13.04 5.09 -21.81
CA HIS A 192 14.14 4.81 -22.73
C HIS A 192 13.63 3.99 -23.95
N PRO A 193 14.11 4.27 -25.20
CA PRO A 193 13.68 3.55 -26.40
C PRO A 193 13.88 2.03 -26.35
N ALA A 194 14.80 1.53 -25.51
CA ALA A 194 14.97 0.10 -25.27
C ALA A 194 13.73 -0.56 -24.61
N PHE A 195 12.81 0.23 -24.04
CA PHE A 195 11.60 -0.25 -23.37
C PHE A 195 10.34 0.43 -23.95
N PRO A 196 9.87 -0.01 -25.13
CA PRO A 196 8.76 0.66 -25.83
C PRO A 196 7.43 0.67 -25.05
N ALA A 197 7.22 -0.27 -24.10
CA ALA A 197 6.08 -0.30 -23.20
C ALA A 197 6.35 0.41 -21.85
N LYS A 198 7.46 1.19 -21.76
CA LYS A 198 8.05 1.69 -20.52
C LYS A 198 8.42 0.56 -19.55
N THR A 199 9.15 0.88 -18.48
CA THR A 199 9.64 -0.13 -17.53
C THR A 199 9.69 0.42 -16.10
N ASN A 200 9.65 -0.47 -15.11
CA ASN A 200 10.08 -0.19 -13.75
C ASN A 200 11.61 -0.23 -13.70
N VAL A 201 12.22 0.65 -12.94
CA VAL A 201 13.68 0.85 -12.92
C VAL A 201 14.23 0.58 -11.53
N HIS A 202 15.25 -0.28 -11.44
CA HIS A 202 15.85 -0.70 -10.17
C HIS A 202 17.35 -0.49 -10.22
N PHE A 203 17.85 0.44 -9.42
CA PHE A 203 19.28 0.56 -9.15
C PHE A 203 19.62 -0.32 -7.96
N VAL A 204 20.61 -1.19 -8.11
CA VAL A 204 20.98 -2.18 -7.10
C VAL A 204 22.47 -2.13 -6.80
N GLN A 205 22.80 -2.11 -5.51
CA GLN A 205 24.17 -2.28 -4.98
C GLN A 205 24.25 -3.66 -4.33
N VAL A 206 25.22 -4.46 -4.74
CA VAL A 206 25.49 -5.77 -4.16
C VAL A 206 26.45 -5.58 -2.98
N LEU A 207 25.94 -5.72 -1.76
CA LEU A 207 26.77 -5.66 -0.55
C LEU A 207 27.48 -7.00 -0.32
N THR A 208 26.77 -8.09 -0.48
CA THR A 208 27.27 -9.48 -0.51
C THR A 208 26.40 -10.29 -1.49
N PRO A 209 26.80 -11.49 -1.92
CA PRO A 209 25.97 -12.32 -2.79
C PRO A 209 24.58 -12.66 -2.21
N THR A 210 24.38 -12.54 -0.90
CA THR A 210 23.12 -12.79 -0.20
C THR A 210 22.47 -11.54 0.39
N HIS A 211 23.03 -10.35 0.10
CA HIS A 211 22.51 -9.07 0.63
C HIS A 211 22.64 -7.94 -0.40
N LEU A 212 21.53 -7.44 -0.87
CA LEU A 212 21.41 -6.42 -1.90
C LEU A 212 20.73 -5.18 -1.32
N LEU A 213 21.13 -4.02 -1.79
CA LEU A 213 20.50 -2.73 -1.46
C LEU A 213 19.95 -2.13 -2.74
N MET A 214 18.68 -1.71 -2.77
CA MET A 214 18.06 -1.22 -3.99
C MET A 214 17.21 0.03 -3.80
N ARG A 215 17.12 0.82 -4.87
CA ARG A 215 16.19 1.95 -5.00
C ARG A 215 15.35 1.77 -6.25
N VAL A 216 14.10 2.20 -6.15
CA VAL A 216 13.06 1.91 -7.13
C VAL A 216 12.49 3.18 -7.72
N TRP A 217 12.27 3.15 -9.03
CA TRP A 217 11.41 4.07 -9.77
C TRP A 217 10.36 3.24 -10.49
N GLU A 218 9.11 3.35 -10.06
CA GLU A 218 8.02 2.57 -10.66
C GLU A 218 7.41 3.29 -11.86
N ARG A 219 7.09 2.51 -12.88
CA ARG A 219 6.46 2.95 -14.12
C ARG A 219 5.15 3.69 -13.85
N GLY A 220 5.11 4.98 -14.18
CA GLY A 220 3.95 5.84 -13.99
C GLY A 220 3.75 6.39 -12.57
N ALA A 221 4.49 5.89 -11.57
CA ALA A 221 4.38 6.32 -10.18
C ALA A 221 5.62 7.09 -9.68
N GLY A 222 6.78 6.90 -10.31
CA GLY A 222 8.02 7.54 -9.88
C GLY A 222 8.71 6.81 -8.71
N PRO A 223 9.45 7.53 -7.84
CA PRO A 223 10.16 6.91 -6.73
C PRO A 223 9.19 6.37 -5.69
N THR A 224 9.31 5.10 -5.33
CA THR A 224 8.50 4.43 -4.30
C THR A 224 9.38 3.83 -3.21
N LEU A 225 8.77 3.50 -2.08
CA LEU A 225 9.49 2.91 -0.94
C LEU A 225 9.75 1.42 -1.13
N ALA A 226 8.92 0.71 -1.90
CA ALA A 226 9.06 -0.72 -2.13
C ALA A 226 8.26 -1.18 -3.37
N CYS A 227 8.89 -2.07 -4.15
CA CYS A 227 8.27 -2.75 -5.28
C CYS A 227 8.57 -4.26 -5.19
N GLY A 228 7.54 -5.07 -4.91
CA GLY A 228 7.70 -6.51 -4.71
C GLY A 228 8.15 -7.25 -5.97
N THR A 229 7.50 -7.00 -7.12
CA THR A 229 7.91 -7.57 -8.42
C THR A 229 9.30 -7.09 -8.83
N GLY A 230 9.63 -5.83 -8.52
CA GLY A 230 10.95 -5.27 -8.75
C GLY A 230 12.05 -5.94 -7.92
N ALA A 231 11.78 -6.28 -6.65
CA ALA A 231 12.71 -7.04 -5.82
C ALA A 231 12.96 -8.44 -6.40
N CYS A 232 11.91 -9.12 -6.84
CA CYS A 232 12.02 -10.43 -7.51
C CYS A 232 12.85 -10.33 -8.80
N ALA A 233 12.53 -9.38 -9.67
CA ALA A 233 13.28 -9.14 -10.90
C ALA A 233 14.76 -8.81 -10.63
N THR A 234 15.02 -8.02 -9.57
CA THR A 234 16.39 -7.64 -9.18
C THR A 234 17.21 -8.85 -8.73
N LEU A 235 16.65 -9.73 -7.88
CA LEU A 235 17.36 -10.96 -7.49
C LEU A 235 17.65 -11.83 -8.70
N VAL A 236 16.66 -12.08 -9.56
CA VAL A 236 16.79 -12.91 -10.77
C VAL A 236 17.88 -12.36 -11.68
N ALA A 237 17.86 -11.05 -11.96
CA ALA A 237 18.87 -10.39 -12.79
C ALA A 237 20.28 -10.49 -12.17
N CYS A 238 20.43 -10.19 -10.88
CA CYS A 238 21.72 -10.26 -10.19
C CYS A 238 22.26 -11.69 -10.14
N HIS A 239 21.39 -12.68 -9.93
CA HIS A 239 21.79 -14.10 -9.96
C HIS A 239 22.28 -14.53 -11.34
N GLN A 240 21.55 -14.20 -12.41
CA GLN A 240 21.93 -14.51 -13.78
C GLN A 240 23.23 -13.82 -14.21
N LEU A 241 23.48 -12.62 -13.70
CA LEU A 241 24.73 -11.88 -13.91
C LEU A 241 25.90 -12.41 -13.06
N GLY A 242 25.69 -13.44 -12.21
CA GLY A 242 26.70 -14.00 -11.30
C GLY A 242 27.06 -13.08 -10.13
N LEU A 243 26.20 -12.13 -9.79
CA LEU A 243 26.42 -11.14 -8.72
C LEU A 243 25.78 -11.54 -7.38
N ALA A 244 24.77 -12.43 -7.40
CA ALA A 244 24.04 -12.86 -6.22
C ALA A 244 23.75 -14.35 -6.21
N GLU A 245 23.53 -14.89 -5.01
CA GLU A 245 23.00 -16.23 -4.81
C GLU A 245 21.51 -16.27 -5.22
N PRO A 246 20.90 -17.46 -5.45
CA PRO A 246 19.49 -17.58 -5.80
C PRO A 246 18.53 -17.22 -4.65
N GLU A 247 19.06 -16.94 -3.47
CA GLU A 247 18.34 -16.45 -2.30
C GLU A 247 19.12 -15.31 -1.65
N ALA A 248 18.45 -14.17 -1.46
CA ALA A 248 19.08 -13.00 -0.87
C ALA A 248 18.04 -12.11 -0.15
N GLN A 249 18.55 -11.35 0.82
CA GLN A 249 17.84 -10.20 1.37
C GLN A 249 18.02 -8.98 0.44
N LEU A 250 16.91 -8.31 0.17
CA LEU A 250 16.90 -7.05 -0.56
C LEU A 250 16.38 -5.94 0.36
N ASP A 251 17.25 -4.97 0.66
CA ASP A 251 16.86 -3.80 1.43
C ASP A 251 16.38 -2.71 0.49
N LEU A 252 15.15 -2.26 0.72
CA LEU A 252 14.51 -1.14 0.04
C LEU A 252 14.32 0.02 1.03
N PRO A 253 14.03 1.24 0.57
CA PRO A 253 13.75 2.35 1.49
C PRO A 253 12.63 2.08 2.49
N GLY A 254 11.64 1.25 2.15
CA GLY A 254 10.53 0.86 3.01
C GLY A 254 10.83 -0.30 3.96
N GLY A 255 11.93 -1.03 3.76
CA GLY A 255 12.35 -2.18 4.58
C GLY A 255 12.85 -3.36 3.76
N ALA A 256 13.10 -4.48 4.42
CA ALA A 256 13.71 -5.67 3.84
C ALA A 256 12.67 -6.66 3.27
N LEU A 257 13.03 -7.30 2.16
CA LEU A 257 12.38 -8.48 1.60
C LEU A 257 13.38 -9.63 1.51
N GLN A 258 12.95 -10.83 1.84
CA GLN A 258 13.68 -12.06 1.47
C GLN A 258 13.11 -12.55 0.14
N VAL A 259 13.97 -12.73 -0.84
CA VAL A 259 13.57 -13.25 -2.15
C VAL A 259 14.38 -14.51 -2.45
N ARG A 260 13.70 -15.55 -2.93
CA ARG A 260 14.31 -16.82 -3.32
C ARG A 260 13.80 -17.24 -4.69
N TRP A 261 14.72 -17.44 -5.61
CA TRP A 261 14.43 -18.07 -6.90
C TRP A 261 14.70 -19.56 -6.82
N ASP A 262 13.66 -20.36 -6.74
CA ASP A 262 13.74 -21.81 -6.67
C ASP A 262 14.16 -22.39 -8.03
N GLN A 263 15.37 -22.90 -8.11
CA GLN A 263 15.96 -23.42 -9.36
C GLN A 263 15.30 -24.73 -9.84
N ASN A 264 14.53 -25.42 -9.00
CA ASN A 264 13.85 -26.65 -9.37
C ASN A 264 12.48 -26.37 -10.02
N SER A 265 11.68 -25.50 -9.42
CA SER A 265 10.37 -25.11 -9.94
C SER A 265 10.43 -23.96 -10.93
N GLY A 266 11.51 -23.18 -10.90
CA GLY A 266 11.65 -21.92 -11.64
C GLY A 266 10.87 -20.75 -11.03
N HIS A 267 10.14 -20.95 -9.91
CA HIS A 267 9.33 -19.92 -9.28
C HIS A 267 10.17 -19.00 -8.38
N VAL A 268 9.78 -17.74 -8.32
CA VAL A 268 10.33 -16.75 -7.40
C VAL A 268 9.39 -16.60 -6.22
N PHE A 269 9.93 -16.79 -5.01
CA PHE A 269 9.22 -16.57 -3.75
C PHE A 269 9.69 -15.29 -3.10
N MET A 270 8.75 -14.47 -2.67
CA MET A 270 9.01 -13.23 -1.94
C MET A 270 8.41 -13.32 -0.54
N THR A 271 9.21 -13.08 0.48
CA THR A 271 8.78 -13.06 1.88
C THR A 271 9.03 -11.68 2.47
N GLY A 272 8.03 -11.11 3.13
CA GLY A 272 8.16 -9.81 3.76
C GLY A 272 7.08 -9.51 4.78
N PRO A 273 7.26 -8.45 5.57
CA PRO A 273 6.32 -8.08 6.61
C PRO A 273 5.04 -7.47 6.02
N ALA A 274 3.99 -7.56 6.81
CA ALA A 274 2.79 -6.75 6.70
C ALA A 274 2.28 -6.47 8.12
N THR A 275 1.88 -5.23 8.39
CA THR A 275 1.57 -4.77 9.75
C THR A 275 0.25 -4.04 9.79
N ALA A 276 -0.61 -4.39 10.76
CA ALA A 276 -1.81 -3.65 11.09
C ALA A 276 -1.43 -2.26 11.64
N VAL A 277 -2.15 -1.23 11.23
CA VAL A 277 -1.91 0.15 11.69
C VAL A 277 -3.04 0.57 12.63
N PHE A 278 -4.29 0.49 12.18
CA PHE A 278 -5.47 0.78 12.98
C PHE A 278 -6.74 0.26 12.30
N ASP A 279 -7.82 0.15 13.08
CA ASP A 279 -9.18 -0.07 12.59
C ASP A 279 -9.98 1.23 12.60
N LEU A 280 -10.89 1.40 11.65
CA LEU A 280 -11.70 2.60 11.54
C LEU A 280 -13.13 2.32 11.07
N VAL A 281 -14.00 3.24 11.41
CA VAL A 281 -15.36 3.33 10.90
C VAL A 281 -15.47 4.62 10.10
N VAL A 282 -15.87 4.51 8.84
CA VAL A 282 -16.01 5.68 7.97
C VAL A 282 -17.28 6.43 8.30
N ALA A 283 -17.13 7.75 8.56
CA ALA A 283 -18.27 8.62 8.83
C ALA A 283 -19.19 8.71 7.59
N PRO A 284 -20.53 8.74 7.78
CA PRO A 284 -21.50 8.80 6.68
C PRO A 284 -21.27 9.99 5.74
N CYS A 285 -20.78 11.12 6.25
CA CYS A 285 -20.46 12.31 5.45
C CYS A 285 -19.32 12.09 4.46
N LEU A 286 -18.38 11.19 4.75
CA LEU A 286 -17.31 10.84 3.82
C LEU A 286 -17.81 9.92 2.70
N TRP A 287 -18.93 9.20 2.97
CA TRP A 287 -19.52 8.23 2.07
C TRP A 287 -20.70 8.75 1.26
N GLY A 288 -21.41 9.76 1.79
CA GLY A 288 -22.57 10.37 1.14
C GLY A 288 -22.22 11.08 -0.18
N GLU A 289 -23.22 11.33 -1.00
CA GLU A 289 -23.09 12.30 -2.07
C GLU A 289 -22.64 13.63 -1.42
N ILE A 290 -21.50 14.17 -1.84
CA ILE A 290 -21.29 15.59 -1.69
C ILE A 290 -22.24 16.19 -2.74
N SER A 291 -23.47 16.50 -2.34
CA SER A 291 -24.03 17.73 -2.88
C SER A 291 -22.91 18.77 -2.71
N PRO A 292 -22.39 19.40 -3.79
CA PRO A 292 -21.51 20.53 -3.59
C PRO A 292 -22.25 21.39 -2.58
N SER A 293 -21.70 21.46 -1.35
CA SER A 293 -22.20 22.42 -0.39
C SER A 293 -22.24 23.68 -1.24
N PRO A 294 -23.39 24.29 -1.47
CA PRO A 294 -23.43 25.55 -2.18
C PRO A 294 -22.35 26.32 -1.48
N ALA A 295 -21.26 26.64 -2.21
CA ALA A 295 -20.08 27.29 -1.63
C ALA A 295 -20.68 28.22 -0.61
N ALA A 296 -20.51 27.88 0.70
CA ALA A 296 -21.17 28.62 1.71
C ALA A 296 -20.70 30.01 1.38
N THR A 297 -21.57 30.77 0.70
CA THR A 297 -21.41 32.20 0.58
C THR A 297 -21.49 32.52 2.05
N ILE A 298 -20.32 32.51 2.71
CA ILE A 298 -20.16 33.11 4.02
C ILE A 298 -20.72 34.49 3.74
N PRO A 299 -21.92 34.80 4.21
CA PRO A 299 -22.48 36.14 3.99
C PRO A 299 -21.36 37.02 4.53
N ALA A 300 -20.84 37.90 3.67
CA ALA A 300 -19.76 38.80 4.08
C ALA A 300 -20.18 39.37 5.42
N PRO A 301 -19.37 39.22 6.50
CA PRO A 301 -19.81 39.54 7.82
C PRO A 301 -20.22 40.99 7.79
N THR A 302 -21.51 41.24 7.93
CA THR A 302 -22.01 42.59 8.17
C THR A 302 -21.49 42.98 9.54
N GLY A 303 -20.25 43.53 9.59
CA GLY A 303 -19.63 44.05 10.82
C GLY A 303 -19.14 43.01 11.84
N GLY A 304 -18.96 41.72 11.48
CA GLY A 304 -18.48 40.68 12.39
C GLY A 304 -16.96 40.58 12.42
N ILE A 305 -16.41 40.26 13.61
CA ILE A 305 -14.99 40.00 13.82
C ILE A 305 -14.62 38.64 13.20
N ASP A 306 -13.60 38.59 12.36
CA ASP A 306 -13.01 37.35 11.88
C ASP A 306 -12.28 36.65 13.04
N CYS A 307 -12.93 35.63 13.61
CA CYS A 307 -12.42 34.88 14.76
C CYS A 307 -11.11 34.17 14.46
N ALA A 308 -10.81 33.82 13.20
CA ALA A 308 -9.57 33.15 12.81
C ALA A 308 -8.35 34.07 12.93
N THR A 309 -8.54 35.36 12.74
CA THR A 309 -7.46 36.36 12.81
C THR A 309 -7.50 37.18 14.10
N ALA A 310 -8.67 37.47 14.65
CA ALA A 310 -8.84 38.34 15.79
C ALA A 310 -8.71 37.64 17.17
N CYS A 311 -8.98 36.33 17.23
CA CYS A 311 -9.05 35.57 18.49
C CYS A 311 -7.83 34.65 18.73
N VAL A 312 -6.68 34.92 18.11
CA VAL A 312 -5.45 34.09 18.22
C VAL A 312 -4.93 33.98 19.65
N HIS A 313 -5.19 34.99 20.51
CA HIS A 313 -4.75 35.06 21.92
C HIS A 313 -5.92 35.05 22.91
N GLY A 314 -7.11 34.67 22.48
CA GLY A 314 -8.31 34.64 23.29
C GLY A 314 -9.49 35.38 22.65
N CYS A 315 -10.72 35.06 23.07
CA CYS A 315 -11.91 35.66 22.48
C CYS A 315 -12.00 37.17 22.81
N VAL A 316 -12.08 38.01 21.77
CA VAL A 316 -12.18 39.48 21.92
C VAL A 316 -13.62 39.95 22.19
N GLN A 317 -14.63 39.10 22.03
CA GLN A 317 -16.04 39.38 22.37
C GLN A 317 -16.72 38.12 22.97
N PRO A 318 -16.39 37.78 24.23
CA PRO A 318 -16.89 36.52 24.82
C PRO A 318 -18.39 36.45 24.94
N ASP A 319 -19.09 37.56 25.15
CA ASP A 319 -20.55 37.61 25.36
C ASP A 319 -21.37 37.51 24.05
N ALA A 320 -20.75 37.73 22.89
CA ALA A 320 -21.39 37.69 21.57
C ALA A 320 -20.81 36.60 20.65
N CYS A 321 -20.00 35.68 21.20
CA CYS A 321 -19.35 34.64 20.42
C CYS A 321 -20.35 33.56 19.98
N ALA A 322 -20.38 33.24 18.68
CA ALA A 322 -21.21 32.16 18.11
C ALA A 322 -20.87 30.77 18.71
N SER A 323 -19.70 30.62 19.32
CA SER A 323 -19.25 29.38 19.99
C SER A 323 -19.42 29.43 21.52
N SER A 324 -20.12 30.40 22.07
CA SER A 324 -20.23 30.63 23.53
C SER A 324 -20.82 29.43 24.28
N GLU A 325 -21.84 28.78 23.73
CA GLU A 325 -22.42 27.56 24.31
C GLU A 325 -21.48 26.36 24.28
N ALA A 326 -20.71 26.15 23.21
CA ALA A 326 -19.73 25.08 23.12
C ALA A 326 -18.58 25.30 24.10
N ARG A 327 -18.14 26.55 24.25
CA ARG A 327 -17.11 26.97 25.21
C ARG A 327 -17.58 26.78 26.65
N ALA A 328 -18.80 27.18 27.00
CA ALA A 328 -19.37 26.98 28.32
C ALA A 328 -19.48 25.50 28.70
N ARG A 329 -19.82 24.61 27.72
CA ARG A 329 -19.82 23.16 27.93
C ARG A 329 -18.42 22.61 28.19
N VAL A 330 -17.41 23.07 27.46
CA VAL A 330 -16.02 22.64 27.66
C VAL A 330 -15.48 23.16 29.00
N GLU A 331 -15.73 24.43 29.36
CA GLU A 331 -15.33 24.99 30.64
C GLU A 331 -16.00 24.28 31.84
N ALA A 332 -17.28 23.96 31.72
CA ALA A 332 -17.99 23.18 32.74
C ALA A 332 -17.40 21.77 32.88
N LEU A 333 -17.05 21.12 31.77
CA LEU A 333 -16.39 19.81 31.76
C LEU A 333 -15.00 19.87 32.42
N LEU A 334 -14.20 20.89 32.09
CA LEU A 334 -12.86 21.08 32.65
C LEU A 334 -12.90 21.44 34.14
N GLN A 335 -13.93 22.15 34.61
CA GLN A 335 -14.10 22.47 36.02
C GLN A 335 -14.63 21.31 36.87
N SER A 336 -15.38 20.39 36.26
CA SER A 336 -16.03 19.23 36.91
C SER A 336 -15.21 17.95 36.88
N SER A 337 -14.14 17.90 36.08
CA SER A 337 -13.35 16.66 35.86
C SER A 337 -11.86 16.92 36.03
N SER A 338 -11.15 16.00 36.70
CA SER A 338 -9.70 16.04 36.73
C SER A 338 -9.11 15.66 35.35
N LEU A 339 -7.82 16.00 35.13
CA LEU A 339 -7.15 15.58 33.88
C LEU A 339 -7.15 14.06 33.71
N ASP A 340 -7.01 13.32 34.83
CA ASP A 340 -7.04 11.86 34.84
C ASP A 340 -8.44 11.32 34.49
N ASP A 341 -9.52 11.97 34.95
CA ASP A 341 -10.89 11.65 34.60
C ASP A 341 -11.16 11.88 33.10
N LEU A 342 -10.64 12.96 32.53
CA LEU A 342 -10.79 13.28 31.11
C LEU A 342 -10.00 12.29 30.23
N VAL A 343 -8.80 11.91 30.64
CA VAL A 343 -7.99 10.88 29.99
C VAL A 343 -8.69 9.53 30.12
N ALA A 344 -9.21 9.16 31.30
CA ALA A 344 -9.97 7.94 31.51
C ALA A 344 -11.27 7.91 30.68
N LEU A 345 -11.96 9.02 30.55
CA LEU A 345 -13.17 9.13 29.72
C LEU A 345 -12.86 8.92 28.24
N ALA A 346 -11.75 9.51 27.74
CA ALA A 346 -11.29 9.31 26.39
C ALA A 346 -10.85 7.86 26.12
N THR A 347 -10.09 7.29 27.05
CA THR A 347 -9.56 5.91 26.96
C THR A 347 -10.68 4.88 27.12
N ASN A 348 -11.58 5.06 28.11
CA ASN A 348 -12.72 4.18 28.34
C ASN A 348 -13.73 4.23 27.18
N SER A 349 -13.94 5.38 26.56
CA SER A 349 -14.81 5.48 25.39
C SER A 349 -14.29 4.69 24.20
N LEU A 350 -12.97 4.64 24.01
CA LEU A 350 -12.31 3.84 22.98
C LEU A 350 -12.38 2.34 23.35
N ALA A 351 -12.00 1.98 24.56
CA ALA A 351 -12.05 0.62 25.08
C ALA A 351 -13.48 0.06 25.10
N GLN A 352 -14.47 0.86 25.52
CA GLN A 352 -15.87 0.48 25.50
C GLN A 352 -16.41 0.26 24.09
N ARG A 353 -16.03 1.10 23.12
CA ARG A 353 -16.41 0.89 21.71
C ARG A 353 -15.78 -0.39 21.16
N THR A 354 -14.53 -0.65 21.47
CA THR A 354 -13.82 -1.86 21.06
C THR A 354 -14.47 -3.09 21.73
N GLN A 355 -14.79 -3.04 23.01
CA GLN A 355 -15.42 -4.14 23.74
C GLN A 355 -16.86 -4.41 23.27
N LEU A 356 -17.64 -3.37 22.99
CA LEU A 356 -18.99 -3.49 22.41
C LEU A 356 -18.94 -4.07 20.99
N ARG A 357 -17.90 -3.76 20.25
CA ARG A 357 -17.62 -4.32 18.93
C ARG A 357 -17.36 -5.83 19.04
N PHE A 358 -16.42 -6.25 19.89
CA PHE A 358 -16.13 -7.66 20.15
C PHE A 358 -17.35 -8.44 20.64
N GLN A 359 -18.17 -7.87 21.53
CA GLN A 359 -19.39 -8.52 22.03
C GLN A 359 -20.45 -8.70 20.95
N ARG A 360 -20.58 -7.72 20.03
CA ARG A 360 -21.51 -7.79 18.91
C ARG A 360 -21.06 -8.83 17.88
N ASP A 361 -19.76 -8.83 17.55
CA ASP A 361 -19.17 -9.71 16.54
C ASP A 361 -19.08 -11.16 17.07
N ALA A 362 -18.96 -11.35 18.38
CA ALA A 362 -19.01 -12.67 19.04
C ALA A 362 -20.43 -13.23 19.25
N GLY A 363 -21.47 -12.55 18.79
CA GLY A 363 -22.87 -13.02 18.91
C GLY A 363 -23.40 -13.10 20.33
N LEU A 364 -22.72 -12.53 21.33
CA LEU A 364 -23.16 -12.47 22.72
C LEU A 364 -24.17 -11.35 22.88
N LYS A 365 -25.46 -11.69 22.69
CA LYS A 365 -26.56 -10.82 23.10
C LYS A 365 -26.55 -10.73 24.63
N SER A 366 -26.47 -9.53 25.17
CA SER A 366 -26.76 -9.21 26.57
C SER A 366 -28.22 -9.47 26.88
#